data_1b4698d448f8b21ecdc03d47a3f55c08
#
_entry.id   1b4698d448f8b21ecdc03d47a3f55c08
#
_cell.length_a   1.000
_cell.length_b   1.000
_cell.length_c   1.000
_cell.angle_alpha   90.00
_cell.angle_beta   90.00
_cell.angle_gamma   90.00
#
_symmetry.space_group_name_H-M   'P 1'
#
loop_
_entity.id
_entity.type
_entity.pdbx_description
1 polymer ?
#
loop_
_entity_poly.entity_id
_entity_poly.type
_entity_poly.pdbx_seq_one_letter_code
_entity_poly.pdbx_strand_id
1 'polypeptide(L)'
;MLAAAALLPFGAASAQTVDAAQRIAEAATRFLSSLDDGQRQKVLIAFESDNRLDWHYIPRNRPGLSLGEMRANQAEAARALFASVLNQRGLELLDGVRLLEGVLREQQGSFRDPGRYYVSLFGTPGRFPWGWRFEGHHLSLNVALPVAGRISVTPFFVGAHPATVRDGPNRGFRLLGTSEDLARQIMAGLNDWQRQAALIANRSFGEIVASPQRERDLGEPRGLLLAGLDGAQRNLVEALMDRFLGTLAPDLVAAQKRRALEQGISAFRFAWAGSLTPGEAHYFRVHGPVTVIEHDNTQNGANHIHAVWRDLTADFGRDALADHYRRQPHR
;
A
#
# COMPACT_ATOMS: atom_id res chain seq x y z
N MET A 1 -13.24 -8.95 30.44
CA MET A 1 -13.71 -9.95 29.46
C MET A 1 -12.64 -10.09 28.40
N LEU A 2 -11.91 -11.21 28.42
CA LEU A 2 -10.90 -11.52 27.41
C LEU A 2 -11.64 -11.96 26.13
N ALA A 3 -11.51 -11.21 25.07
CA ALA A 3 -11.94 -11.65 23.75
C ALA A 3 -10.96 -12.73 23.27
N ALA A 4 -11.40 -13.98 23.27
CA ALA A 4 -10.67 -15.08 22.69
C ALA A 4 -10.54 -14.86 21.17
N ALA A 5 -9.34 -14.59 20.70
CA ALA A 5 -9.03 -14.65 19.27
C ALA A 5 -9.19 -16.12 18.84
N ALA A 6 -10.26 -16.42 18.11
CA ALA A 6 -10.47 -17.73 17.53
C ALA A 6 -9.35 -18.02 16.52
N LEU A 7 -8.43 -18.91 16.85
CA LEU A 7 -7.46 -19.50 15.94
C LEU A 7 -8.24 -20.35 14.93
N LEU A 8 -8.43 -19.83 13.71
CA LEU A 8 -8.95 -20.65 12.63
C LEU A 8 -7.95 -21.80 12.33
N PRO A 9 -8.41 -23.03 12.11
CA PRO A 9 -7.53 -24.15 11.81
C PRO A 9 -6.77 -23.91 10.50
N PHE A 10 -5.53 -24.37 10.43
CA PHE A 10 -4.59 -24.20 9.30
C PHE A 10 -5.20 -24.52 7.92
N GLY A 11 -6.15 -25.47 7.85
CA GLY A 11 -6.88 -25.85 6.63
C GLY A 11 -7.85 -24.77 6.12
N ALA A 12 -8.51 -24.04 7.01
CA ALA A 12 -9.45 -22.98 6.62
C ALA A 12 -8.73 -21.74 6.04
N ALA A 13 -7.54 -21.42 6.53
CA ALA A 13 -6.74 -20.31 6.04
C ALA A 13 -6.17 -20.57 4.63
N SER A 14 -5.86 -21.80 4.27
CA SER A 14 -5.42 -22.17 2.91
C SER A 14 -6.57 -22.15 1.90
N ALA A 15 -7.78 -22.57 2.29
CA ALA A 15 -8.96 -22.51 1.44
C ALA A 15 -9.34 -21.06 1.10
N GLN A 16 -9.37 -20.16 2.07
CA GLN A 16 -9.68 -18.74 1.84
C GLN A 16 -8.69 -18.04 0.89
N THR A 17 -7.41 -18.38 0.94
CA THR A 17 -6.42 -17.80 0.01
C THR A 17 -6.49 -18.42 -1.39
N VAL A 18 -6.94 -19.65 -1.53
CA VAL A 18 -7.23 -20.28 -2.84
C VAL A 18 -8.44 -19.60 -3.48
N ASP A 19 -9.52 -19.39 -2.72
CA ASP A 19 -10.72 -18.70 -3.20
C ASP A 19 -10.41 -17.24 -3.60
N ALA A 20 -9.57 -16.55 -2.83
CA ALA A 20 -9.10 -15.20 -3.16
C ALA A 20 -8.28 -15.19 -4.47
N ALA A 21 -7.37 -16.13 -4.66
CA ALA A 21 -6.57 -16.24 -5.89
C ALA A 21 -7.44 -16.50 -7.12
N GLN A 22 -8.46 -17.34 -6.98
CA GLN A 22 -9.42 -17.61 -8.05
C GLN A 22 -10.24 -16.36 -8.38
N ARG A 23 -10.81 -15.69 -7.37
CA ARG A 23 -11.55 -14.41 -7.53
C ARG A 23 -10.73 -13.35 -8.26
N ILE A 24 -9.45 -13.19 -7.90
CA ILE A 24 -8.54 -12.23 -8.53
C ILE A 24 -8.27 -12.63 -9.99
N ALA A 25 -8.05 -13.91 -10.27
CA ALA A 25 -7.81 -14.41 -11.63
C ALA A 25 -9.04 -14.24 -12.55
N GLU A 26 -10.23 -14.50 -12.03
CA GLU A 26 -11.48 -14.29 -12.76
C GLU A 26 -11.70 -12.80 -13.08
N ALA A 27 -11.46 -11.91 -12.14
CA ALA A 27 -11.57 -10.47 -12.35
C ALA A 27 -10.54 -9.98 -13.39
N ALA A 28 -9.30 -10.45 -13.33
CA ALA A 28 -8.26 -10.13 -14.31
C ALA A 28 -8.61 -10.66 -15.71
N THR A 29 -9.16 -11.86 -15.79
CA THR A 29 -9.61 -12.47 -17.05
C THR A 29 -10.77 -11.68 -17.66
N ARG A 30 -11.75 -11.27 -16.85
CA ARG A 30 -12.86 -10.41 -17.31
C ARG A 30 -12.36 -9.07 -17.82
N PHE A 31 -11.42 -8.44 -17.12
CA PHE A 31 -10.79 -7.21 -17.59
C PHE A 31 -10.12 -7.41 -18.95
N LEU A 32 -9.27 -8.43 -19.12
CA LEU A 32 -8.60 -8.73 -20.39
C LEU A 32 -9.60 -9.03 -21.53
N SER A 33 -10.71 -9.73 -21.22
CA SER A 33 -11.74 -10.04 -22.21
C SER A 33 -12.52 -8.81 -22.70
N SER A 34 -12.52 -7.73 -21.94
CA SER A 34 -13.16 -6.45 -22.33
C SER A 34 -12.30 -5.62 -23.28
N LEU A 35 -11.00 -5.94 -23.42
CA LEU A 35 -10.02 -5.18 -24.19
C LEU A 35 -9.96 -5.64 -25.65
N ASP A 36 -9.68 -4.73 -26.57
CA ASP A 36 -9.27 -5.08 -27.92
C ASP A 36 -7.80 -5.56 -27.95
N ASP A 37 -7.36 -6.05 -29.11
CA ASP A 37 -6.04 -6.66 -29.25
C ASP A 37 -4.90 -5.66 -29.01
N GLY A 38 -5.03 -4.43 -29.47
CA GLY A 38 -4.04 -3.37 -29.22
C GLY A 38 -3.94 -3.01 -27.74
N GLN A 39 -5.07 -2.93 -27.05
CA GLN A 39 -5.10 -2.68 -25.60
C GLN A 39 -4.54 -3.87 -24.81
N ARG A 40 -4.82 -5.11 -25.21
CA ARG A 40 -4.23 -6.30 -24.58
C ARG A 40 -2.71 -6.33 -24.70
N GLN A 41 -2.16 -5.95 -25.87
CA GLN A 41 -0.70 -5.86 -26.06
C GLN A 41 -0.06 -4.83 -25.12
N LYS A 42 -0.74 -3.71 -24.81
CA LYS A 42 -0.25 -2.71 -23.84
C LYS A 42 -0.28 -3.24 -22.40
N VAL A 43 -1.30 -4.01 -22.05
CA VAL A 43 -1.56 -4.49 -20.66
C VAL A 43 -0.68 -5.67 -20.30
N LEU A 44 -0.49 -6.63 -21.22
CA LEU A 44 0.19 -7.89 -20.95
C LEU A 44 1.71 -7.73 -21.05
N ILE A 45 2.39 -8.05 -19.96
CA ILE A 45 3.85 -7.98 -19.82
C ILE A 45 4.32 -9.33 -19.29
N ALA A 46 5.49 -9.79 -19.71
CA ALA A 46 6.09 -11.02 -19.15
C ALA A 46 6.30 -10.86 -17.62
N PHE A 47 6.05 -11.93 -16.86
CA PHE A 47 6.19 -11.87 -15.40
C PHE A 47 7.64 -11.59 -14.97
N GLU A 48 8.59 -12.08 -15.73
CA GLU A 48 10.04 -11.92 -15.50
C GLU A 48 10.57 -10.54 -15.88
N SER A 49 9.74 -9.70 -16.50
CA SER A 49 10.14 -8.35 -16.91
C SER A 49 10.53 -7.48 -15.71
N ASP A 50 11.62 -6.75 -15.83
CA ASP A 50 12.07 -5.75 -14.84
C ASP A 50 11.00 -4.68 -14.56
N ASN A 51 10.13 -4.40 -15.53
CA ASN A 51 8.98 -3.51 -15.34
C ASN A 51 8.11 -3.89 -14.14
N ARG A 52 8.05 -5.17 -13.79
CA ARG A 52 7.28 -5.64 -12.62
C ARG A 52 7.82 -5.09 -11.30
N LEU A 53 9.10 -4.83 -11.23
CA LEU A 53 9.77 -4.34 -10.04
C LEU A 53 10.00 -2.83 -10.07
N ASP A 54 9.86 -2.20 -11.25
CA ASP A 54 10.03 -0.76 -11.46
C ASP A 54 8.73 0.00 -11.10
N TRP A 55 8.36 -0.03 -9.81
CA TRP A 55 7.25 0.77 -9.30
C TRP A 55 7.67 2.21 -9.04
N HIS A 56 6.74 3.16 -9.20
CA HIS A 56 7.02 4.57 -8.98
C HIS A 56 5.76 5.38 -8.69
N TYR A 57 5.92 6.54 -8.06
CA TYR A 57 4.83 7.43 -7.68
C TYR A 57 4.94 8.86 -8.23
N ILE A 58 6.04 9.20 -8.92
CA ILE A 58 6.17 10.50 -9.57
C ILE A 58 5.41 10.55 -10.91
N PRO A 59 5.09 11.74 -11.46
CA PRO A 59 4.55 11.87 -12.82
C PRO A 59 5.56 11.38 -13.85
N ARG A 60 5.22 10.29 -14.57
CA ARG A 60 6.01 9.73 -15.68
C ARG A 60 5.13 8.87 -16.58
N ASN A 61 5.65 8.54 -17.77
CA ASN A 61 5.04 7.50 -18.60
C ASN A 61 5.21 6.13 -17.93
N ARG A 62 4.18 5.29 -18.07
CA ARG A 62 4.13 3.96 -17.47
C ARG A 62 3.71 2.92 -18.50
N PRO A 63 4.14 1.66 -18.35
CA PRO A 63 3.56 0.56 -19.11
C PRO A 63 2.10 0.33 -18.72
N GLY A 64 1.38 -0.42 -19.55
CA GLY A 64 -0.01 -0.75 -19.31
C GLY A 64 -0.99 0.12 -20.05
N LEU A 65 -2.27 -0.04 -19.72
CA LEU A 65 -3.38 0.72 -20.30
C LEU A 65 -3.87 1.75 -19.28
N SER A 66 -3.90 3.02 -19.68
CA SER A 66 -4.40 4.09 -18.80
C SER A 66 -5.92 4.09 -18.74
N LEU A 67 -6.47 4.54 -17.59
CA LEU A 67 -7.93 4.70 -17.43
C LEU A 67 -8.51 5.67 -18.46
N GLY A 68 -7.74 6.68 -18.90
CA GLY A 68 -8.16 7.63 -19.93
C GLY A 68 -8.31 7.02 -21.32
N GLU A 69 -7.68 5.87 -21.60
CA GLU A 69 -7.81 5.11 -22.85
C GLU A 69 -8.94 4.06 -22.78
N MET A 70 -9.57 3.87 -21.63
CA MET A 70 -10.59 2.83 -21.43
C MET A 70 -11.99 3.36 -21.76
N ARG A 71 -12.79 2.53 -22.44
CA ARG A 71 -14.24 2.72 -22.53
C ARG A 71 -14.90 2.44 -21.15
N ALA A 72 -16.12 2.91 -20.96
CA ALA A 72 -16.84 2.79 -19.68
C ALA A 72 -16.88 1.34 -19.14
N ASN A 73 -17.22 0.37 -19.99
CA ASN A 73 -17.27 -1.05 -19.60
C ASN A 73 -15.88 -1.62 -19.26
N GLN A 74 -14.81 -1.10 -19.86
CA GLN A 74 -13.44 -1.48 -19.55
C GLN A 74 -12.97 -0.89 -18.21
N ALA A 75 -13.32 0.37 -17.96
CA ALA A 75 -13.05 1.02 -16.67
C ALA A 75 -13.81 0.33 -15.51
N GLU A 76 -15.04 -0.14 -15.76
CA GLU A 76 -15.81 -0.94 -14.82
C GLU A 76 -15.13 -2.31 -14.54
N ALA A 77 -14.67 -2.98 -15.59
CA ALA A 77 -13.93 -4.25 -15.45
C ALA A 77 -12.60 -4.06 -14.70
N ALA A 78 -11.87 -2.96 -14.95
CA ALA A 78 -10.68 -2.60 -14.17
C ALA A 78 -11.03 -2.33 -12.70
N ARG A 79 -12.13 -1.62 -12.41
CA ARG A 79 -12.60 -1.39 -11.04
C ARG A 79 -12.96 -2.71 -10.35
N ALA A 80 -13.58 -3.66 -11.06
CA ALA A 80 -13.86 -4.99 -10.53
C ALA A 80 -12.56 -5.78 -10.21
N LEU A 81 -11.49 -5.58 -11.01
CA LEU A 81 -10.16 -6.13 -10.70
C LEU A 81 -9.63 -5.53 -9.40
N PHE A 82 -9.72 -4.22 -9.18
CA PHE A 82 -9.30 -3.58 -7.93
C PHE A 82 -10.13 -4.09 -6.74
N ALA A 83 -11.46 -4.20 -6.89
CA ALA A 83 -12.37 -4.70 -5.87
C ALA A 83 -12.14 -6.19 -5.54
N SER A 84 -11.45 -6.94 -6.39
CA SER A 84 -11.05 -8.33 -6.08
C SER A 84 -9.97 -8.40 -4.99
N VAL A 85 -9.30 -7.29 -4.69
CA VAL A 85 -8.21 -7.20 -3.69
C VAL A 85 -8.55 -6.19 -2.60
N LEU A 86 -9.26 -5.13 -2.93
CA LEU A 86 -9.60 -4.02 -2.03
C LEU A 86 -11.06 -4.10 -1.56
N ASN A 87 -11.31 -3.65 -0.35
CA ASN A 87 -12.65 -3.34 0.12
C ASN A 87 -13.06 -1.91 -0.28
N GLN A 88 -14.25 -1.48 0.16
CA GLN A 88 -14.77 -0.15 -0.17
C GLN A 88 -13.81 0.98 0.24
N ARG A 89 -13.20 0.90 1.43
CA ARG A 89 -12.21 1.89 1.91
C ARG A 89 -10.97 1.93 1.02
N GLY A 90 -10.50 0.78 0.54
CA GLY A 90 -9.39 0.70 -0.40
C GLY A 90 -9.73 1.32 -1.76
N LEU A 91 -10.93 1.09 -2.26
CA LEU A 91 -11.40 1.72 -3.50
C LEU A 91 -11.53 3.24 -3.38
N GLU A 92 -12.08 3.72 -2.25
CA GLU A 92 -12.16 5.15 -1.94
C GLU A 92 -10.78 5.82 -1.87
N LEU A 93 -9.77 5.09 -1.39
CA LEU A 93 -8.39 5.56 -1.37
C LEU A 93 -7.85 5.79 -2.80
N LEU A 94 -8.10 4.84 -3.73
CA LEU A 94 -7.73 5.00 -5.14
C LEU A 94 -8.47 6.18 -5.80
N ASP A 95 -9.76 6.31 -5.54
CA ASP A 95 -10.58 7.40 -6.08
C ASP A 95 -10.13 8.75 -5.51
N GLY A 96 -9.78 8.81 -4.22
CA GLY A 96 -9.28 10.00 -3.55
C GLY A 96 -7.94 10.51 -4.09
N VAL A 97 -7.02 9.61 -4.45
CA VAL A 97 -5.76 10.00 -5.12
C VAL A 97 -6.06 10.67 -6.46
N ARG A 98 -6.97 10.10 -7.26
CA ARG A 98 -7.36 10.65 -8.57
C ARG A 98 -8.15 11.97 -8.44
N LEU A 99 -8.95 12.11 -7.37
CA LEU A 99 -9.60 13.39 -7.05
C LEU A 99 -8.55 14.47 -6.81
N LEU A 100 -7.52 14.17 -5.99
CA LEU A 100 -6.45 15.13 -5.72
C LEU A 100 -5.63 15.44 -6.99
N GLU A 101 -5.43 14.49 -7.91
CA GLU A 101 -4.83 14.78 -9.21
C GLU A 101 -5.68 15.77 -10.03
N GLY A 102 -7.01 15.69 -9.92
CA GLY A 102 -7.95 16.68 -10.49
C GLY A 102 -7.78 18.06 -9.88
N VAL A 103 -7.63 18.15 -8.55
CA VAL A 103 -7.34 19.42 -7.85
C VAL A 103 -6.00 20.01 -8.32
N LEU A 104 -4.98 19.17 -8.47
CA LEU A 104 -3.69 19.61 -9.01
C LEU A 104 -3.78 20.06 -10.47
N ARG A 105 -4.62 19.43 -11.28
CA ARG A 105 -4.86 19.85 -12.67
C ARG A 105 -5.38 21.27 -12.77
N GLU A 106 -6.30 21.65 -11.90
CA GLU A 106 -6.81 23.03 -11.83
C GLU A 106 -5.73 24.05 -11.46
N GLN A 107 -4.79 23.64 -10.59
CA GLN A 107 -3.72 24.52 -10.07
C GLN A 107 -2.46 24.56 -10.97
N GLN A 108 -2.11 23.45 -11.60
CA GLN A 108 -0.80 23.25 -12.24
C GLN A 108 -0.90 22.98 -13.77
N GLY A 109 -2.10 22.75 -14.30
CA GLY A 109 -2.34 22.56 -15.72
C GLY A 109 -2.53 21.10 -16.15
N SER A 110 -2.73 20.92 -17.47
CA SER A 110 -3.21 19.67 -18.08
C SER A 110 -2.25 18.48 -18.05
N PHE A 111 -0.98 18.69 -17.67
CA PHE A 111 -0.06 17.56 -17.49
C PHE A 111 -0.43 16.71 -16.27
N ARG A 112 -1.23 17.26 -15.33
CA ARG A 112 -1.91 16.55 -14.27
C ARG A 112 -3.21 15.97 -14.81
N ASP A 113 -3.30 14.65 -14.87
CA ASP A 113 -4.44 14.01 -15.52
C ASP A 113 -4.96 12.81 -14.71
N PRO A 114 -6.19 12.92 -14.13
CA PRO A 114 -6.83 11.80 -13.41
C PRO A 114 -7.06 10.54 -14.27
N GLY A 115 -6.91 10.62 -15.59
CA GLY A 115 -6.95 9.50 -16.52
C GLY A 115 -5.61 8.77 -16.66
N ARG A 116 -4.47 9.38 -16.28
CA ARG A 116 -3.11 8.80 -16.41
C ARG A 116 -2.75 7.87 -15.25
N TYR A 117 -3.65 6.92 -14.96
CA TYR A 117 -3.45 5.81 -14.04
C TYR A 117 -3.56 4.51 -14.84
N TYR A 118 -2.56 3.64 -14.72
CA TYR A 118 -2.28 2.55 -15.64
C TYR A 118 -2.50 1.20 -14.97
N VAL A 119 -3.11 0.27 -15.69
CA VAL A 119 -3.21 -1.14 -15.32
C VAL A 119 -2.24 -1.94 -16.16
N SER A 120 -1.36 -2.70 -15.50
CA SER A 120 -0.45 -3.68 -16.12
C SER A 120 -0.70 -5.05 -15.53
N LEU A 121 -0.71 -6.10 -16.35
CA LEU A 121 -0.74 -7.49 -15.93
C LEU A 121 0.59 -8.16 -16.28
N PHE A 122 1.15 -8.88 -15.33
CA PHE A 122 2.43 -9.59 -15.46
C PHE A 122 2.17 -11.09 -15.47
N GLY A 123 2.52 -11.76 -16.56
CA GLY A 123 2.19 -13.18 -16.76
C GLY A 123 0.73 -13.40 -17.19
N THR A 124 0.21 -14.61 -16.99
CA THR A 124 -1.13 -15.01 -17.40
C THR A 124 -2.03 -15.20 -16.18
N PRO A 125 -3.17 -14.50 -16.05
CA PRO A 125 -4.10 -14.71 -14.95
C PRO A 125 -4.44 -16.18 -14.73
N GLY A 126 -4.35 -16.65 -13.48
CA GLY A 126 -4.61 -18.04 -13.09
C GLY A 126 -3.46 -19.02 -13.35
N ARG A 127 -2.39 -18.64 -14.04
CA ARG A 127 -1.17 -19.45 -14.22
C ARG A 127 -0.03 -18.85 -13.40
N PHE A 128 0.32 -19.48 -12.28
CA PHE A 128 1.41 -19.02 -11.42
C PHE A 128 2.79 -19.19 -12.07
N PRO A 129 3.72 -18.20 -11.91
CA PRO A 129 3.52 -16.92 -11.25
C PRO A 129 2.84 -15.89 -12.17
N TRP A 130 2.00 -15.04 -11.58
CA TRP A 130 1.39 -13.91 -12.28
C TRP A 130 1.07 -12.77 -11.30
N GLY A 131 0.65 -11.62 -11.82
CA GLY A 131 0.26 -10.49 -10.99
C GLY A 131 -0.25 -9.32 -11.80
N TRP A 132 -0.52 -8.22 -11.13
CA TRP A 132 -0.91 -6.98 -11.76
C TRP A 132 -0.50 -5.77 -10.92
N ARG A 133 -0.43 -4.63 -11.56
CA ARG A 133 -0.19 -3.34 -10.91
C ARG A 133 -1.18 -2.31 -11.39
N PHE A 134 -1.66 -1.47 -10.46
CA PHE A 134 -2.36 -0.24 -10.75
C PHE A 134 -1.54 0.93 -10.22
N GLU A 135 -1.12 1.83 -11.09
CA GLU A 135 -0.19 2.88 -10.74
C GLU A 135 -0.44 4.18 -11.48
N GLY A 136 -0.04 5.30 -10.88
CA GLY A 136 -0.07 6.63 -11.43
C GLY A 136 0.71 7.61 -10.56
N HIS A 137 0.53 8.90 -10.77
CA HIS A 137 1.04 9.89 -9.83
C HIS A 137 0.41 9.64 -8.44
N HIS A 138 1.24 9.52 -7.42
CA HIS A 138 0.83 9.26 -6.03
C HIS A 138 0.10 7.93 -5.78
N LEU A 139 0.25 6.96 -6.67
CA LEU A 139 -0.34 5.65 -6.48
C LEU A 139 0.55 4.54 -7.05
N SER A 140 0.75 3.47 -6.28
CA SER A 140 1.27 2.19 -6.77
C SER A 140 0.75 1.04 -5.90
N LEU A 141 -0.21 0.29 -6.42
CA LEU A 141 -0.71 -0.95 -5.83
C LEU A 141 -0.17 -2.11 -6.64
N ASN A 142 0.65 -2.95 -6.02
CA ASN A 142 1.29 -4.11 -6.64
C ASN A 142 0.70 -5.39 -6.07
N VAL A 143 0.17 -6.24 -6.93
CA VAL A 143 -0.41 -7.52 -6.55
C VAL A 143 0.33 -8.63 -7.27
N ALA A 144 0.84 -9.60 -6.54
CA ALA A 144 1.54 -10.75 -7.09
C ALA A 144 1.02 -12.07 -6.48
N LEU A 145 0.83 -13.04 -7.35
CA LEU A 145 0.43 -14.41 -7.03
C LEU A 145 1.56 -15.34 -7.51
N PRO A 146 2.64 -15.48 -6.71
CA PRO A 146 3.82 -16.23 -7.14
C PRO A 146 3.59 -17.75 -7.20
N VAL A 147 2.79 -18.26 -6.30
CA VAL A 147 2.39 -19.68 -6.21
C VAL A 147 0.98 -19.78 -5.65
N ALA A 148 0.36 -20.95 -5.81
CA ALA A 148 -0.96 -21.22 -5.25
C ALA A 148 -1.01 -20.93 -3.74
N GLY A 149 -2.07 -20.24 -3.28
CA GLY A 149 -2.27 -19.91 -1.87
C GLY A 149 -1.39 -18.80 -1.32
N ARG A 150 -0.56 -18.13 -2.13
CA ARG A 150 0.22 -16.96 -1.70
C ARG A 150 -0.12 -15.73 -2.54
N ILE A 151 -0.49 -14.65 -1.86
CA ILE A 151 -0.84 -13.37 -2.46
C ILE A 151 -0.05 -12.29 -1.74
N SER A 152 0.76 -11.55 -2.50
CA SER A 152 1.41 -10.32 -2.06
C SER A 152 0.62 -9.13 -2.60
N VAL A 153 0.46 -8.09 -1.78
CA VAL A 153 -0.23 -6.84 -2.13
C VAL A 153 0.67 -5.62 -1.90
N THR A 154 1.96 -5.87 -1.81
CA THR A 154 2.98 -4.86 -1.53
C THR A 154 4.11 -4.87 -2.59
N PRO A 155 4.79 -3.72 -2.76
CA PRO A 155 4.58 -2.42 -2.11
C PRO A 155 3.20 -1.84 -2.42
N PHE A 156 2.56 -1.21 -1.40
CA PHE A 156 1.37 -0.41 -1.62
C PHE A 156 1.66 1.03 -1.20
N PHE A 157 1.79 1.90 -2.18
CA PHE A 157 2.07 3.33 -2.01
C PHE A 157 0.84 4.17 -2.30
N VAL A 158 0.61 5.17 -1.46
CA VAL A 158 -0.42 6.20 -1.63
C VAL A 158 0.16 7.55 -1.25
N GLY A 159 0.05 8.54 -2.13
CA GLY A 159 0.38 9.93 -1.84
C GLY A 159 -0.86 10.82 -1.81
N ALA A 160 -0.74 11.96 -1.16
CA ALA A 160 -1.78 12.99 -1.12
C ALA A 160 -1.15 14.37 -1.33
N HIS A 161 -1.43 14.99 -2.47
CA HIS A 161 -1.03 16.36 -2.78
C HIS A 161 -2.23 17.10 -3.41
N PRO A 162 -2.75 18.13 -2.76
CA PRO A 162 -2.40 18.59 -1.40
C PRO A 162 -2.80 17.58 -0.31
N ALA A 163 -2.08 17.58 0.83
CA ALA A 163 -2.47 16.78 2.00
C ALA A 163 -3.80 17.27 2.58
N THR A 164 -4.03 18.59 2.55
CA THR A 164 -5.31 19.23 2.84
C THR A 164 -5.66 20.17 1.70
N VAL A 165 -6.81 19.94 1.07
CA VAL A 165 -7.35 20.86 0.07
C VAL A 165 -7.82 22.13 0.75
N ARG A 166 -7.22 23.27 0.39
CA ARG A 166 -7.47 24.55 1.08
C ARG A 166 -8.63 25.35 0.48
N ASP A 167 -8.90 25.15 -0.81
CA ASP A 167 -9.84 25.93 -1.59
C ASP A 167 -10.68 25.06 -2.55
N GLY A 168 -11.72 25.67 -3.14
CA GLY A 168 -12.59 25.01 -4.12
C GLY A 168 -13.61 24.04 -3.52
N PRO A 169 -14.30 23.27 -4.36
CA PRO A 169 -15.40 22.40 -3.96
C PRO A 169 -14.99 21.27 -3.01
N ASN A 170 -13.71 20.90 -3.02
CA ASN A 170 -13.16 19.86 -2.16
C ASN A 170 -12.47 20.41 -0.91
N ARG A 171 -12.68 21.69 -0.54
CA ARG A 171 -12.07 22.31 0.63
C ARG A 171 -12.26 21.48 1.90
N GLY A 172 -11.17 21.25 2.62
CA GLY A 172 -11.14 20.45 3.85
C GLY A 172 -10.90 18.95 3.61
N PHE A 173 -10.90 18.46 2.37
CA PHE A 173 -10.61 17.07 2.08
C PHE A 173 -9.16 16.72 2.45
N ARG A 174 -8.98 15.61 3.20
CA ARG A 174 -7.71 15.08 3.69
C ARG A 174 -7.69 13.56 3.48
N LEU A 175 -7.15 13.10 2.36
CA LEU A 175 -7.15 11.68 1.99
C LEU A 175 -6.48 10.79 3.05
N LEU A 176 -5.32 11.20 3.56
CA LEU A 176 -4.52 10.47 4.55
C LEU A 176 -4.59 11.10 5.95
N GLY A 177 -5.52 12.03 6.18
CA GLY A 177 -5.62 12.79 7.42
C GLY A 177 -5.81 11.93 8.66
N THR A 178 -6.65 10.88 8.59
CA THR A 178 -6.85 9.97 9.73
C THR A 178 -5.56 9.26 10.15
N SER A 179 -4.68 8.90 9.21
CA SER A 179 -3.38 8.29 9.54
C SER A 179 -2.47 9.27 10.27
N GLU A 180 -2.43 10.52 9.83
CA GLU A 180 -1.70 11.60 10.50
C GLU A 180 -2.27 11.87 11.90
N ASP A 181 -3.59 11.98 12.03
CA ASP A 181 -4.25 12.26 13.30
C ASP A 181 -4.03 11.15 14.33
N LEU A 182 -4.08 9.87 13.91
CA LEU A 182 -3.76 8.71 14.76
C LEU A 182 -2.29 8.74 15.23
N ALA A 183 -1.35 9.00 14.34
CA ALA A 183 0.06 9.07 14.70
C ALA A 183 0.35 10.20 15.68
N ARG A 184 -0.32 11.37 15.55
CA ARG A 184 -0.26 12.48 16.53
C ARG A 184 -0.89 12.10 17.86
N GLN A 185 -2.03 11.38 17.85
CA GLN A 185 -2.65 10.87 19.08
C GLN A 185 -1.73 9.88 19.81
N ILE A 186 -1.04 9.01 19.06
CA ILE A 186 -0.01 8.12 19.65
C ILE A 186 1.03 8.99 20.39
N MET A 187 1.67 9.95 19.69
CA MET A 187 2.69 10.81 20.30
C MET A 187 2.19 11.61 21.51
N ALA A 188 0.95 12.10 21.47
CA ALA A 188 0.34 12.84 22.57
C ALA A 188 0.06 11.94 23.80
N GLY A 189 -0.27 10.66 23.58
CA GLY A 189 -0.55 9.68 24.64
C GLY A 189 0.71 9.05 25.26
N LEU A 190 1.91 9.34 24.75
CA LEU A 190 3.16 8.83 25.30
C LEU A 190 3.62 9.63 26.52
N ASN A 191 4.16 8.96 27.55
CA ASN A 191 4.91 9.63 28.60
C ASN A 191 6.28 10.12 28.09
N ASP A 192 7.02 10.88 28.89
CA ASP A 192 8.23 11.57 28.44
C ASP A 192 9.31 10.60 27.93
N TRP A 193 9.59 9.50 28.65
CA TRP A 193 10.59 8.53 28.19
C TRP A 193 10.15 7.80 26.90
N GLN A 194 8.86 7.44 26.80
CA GLN A 194 8.30 6.81 25.59
C GLN A 194 8.39 7.76 24.40
N ARG A 195 8.05 9.05 24.61
CA ARG A 195 8.14 10.09 23.57
C ARG A 195 9.59 10.30 23.11
N GLN A 196 10.53 10.33 24.04
CA GLN A 196 11.95 10.43 23.72
C GLN A 196 12.43 9.21 22.93
N ALA A 197 12.00 8.00 23.29
CA ALA A 197 12.33 6.78 22.55
C ALA A 197 11.70 6.73 21.16
N ALA A 198 10.48 7.28 20.99
CA ALA A 198 9.80 7.36 19.70
C ALA A 198 10.41 8.40 18.76
N LEU A 199 10.95 9.51 19.29
CA LEU A 199 11.52 10.59 18.50
C LEU A 199 12.93 10.22 18.01
N ILE A 200 13.05 9.84 16.73
CA ILE A 200 14.32 9.36 16.15
C ILE A 200 15.15 10.43 15.45
N ALA A 201 14.54 11.59 15.15
CA ALA A 201 15.22 12.78 14.61
C ALA A 201 14.39 14.04 14.84
N ASN A 202 15.08 15.20 14.99
CA ASN A 202 14.43 16.51 15.17
C ASN A 202 13.91 17.12 13.86
N ARG A 203 14.28 16.55 12.71
CA ARG A 203 13.81 16.95 11.38
C ARG A 203 13.28 15.71 10.67
N SER A 204 12.21 15.89 9.88
CA SER A 204 11.72 14.86 8.96
C SER A 204 12.76 14.57 7.87
N PHE A 205 12.60 13.42 7.21
CA PHE A 205 13.60 12.95 6.22
C PHE A 205 13.41 13.53 4.82
N GLY A 206 12.32 14.29 4.59
CA GLY A 206 12.01 14.89 3.29
C GLY A 206 11.34 13.95 2.31
N GLU A 207 11.34 12.65 2.60
CA GLU A 207 10.73 11.58 1.80
C GLU A 207 10.62 10.29 2.63
N ILE A 208 9.75 9.37 2.22
CA ILE A 208 9.76 8.00 2.76
C ILE A 208 11.11 7.33 2.53
N VAL A 209 11.59 6.59 3.51
CA VAL A 209 12.89 5.91 3.43
C VAL A 209 12.80 4.68 2.53
N ALA A 210 11.70 3.92 2.62
CA ALA A 210 11.45 2.73 1.80
C ALA A 210 10.93 3.07 0.39
N SER A 211 11.48 4.13 -0.24
CA SER A 211 11.18 4.52 -1.62
C SER A 211 11.72 3.51 -2.64
N PRO A 212 11.31 3.54 -3.93
CA PRO A 212 11.66 2.52 -4.92
C PRO A 212 13.14 2.20 -5.05
N GLN A 213 14.00 3.21 -4.88
CA GLN A 213 15.45 3.07 -5.06
C GLN A 213 16.22 2.95 -3.75
N ARG A 214 15.54 3.04 -2.61
CA ARG A 214 16.15 3.12 -1.27
C ARG A 214 15.64 2.05 -0.31
N GLU A 215 15.13 0.93 -0.81
CA GLU A 215 14.58 -0.17 -0.01
C GLU A 215 15.54 -0.67 1.08
N ARG A 216 16.86 -0.62 0.81
CA ARG A 216 17.90 -1.12 1.70
C ARG A 216 18.33 -0.11 2.77
N ASP A 217 17.88 1.14 2.67
CA ASP A 217 18.29 2.23 3.57
C ASP A 217 17.51 2.27 4.89
N LEU A 218 16.49 1.42 5.05
CA LEU A 218 15.68 1.36 6.28
C LEU A 218 16.52 1.06 7.54
N GLY A 219 17.56 0.24 7.39
CA GLY A 219 18.38 -0.22 8.50
C GLY A 219 17.57 -0.98 9.55
N GLU A 220 18.16 -1.14 10.72
CA GLU A 220 17.50 -1.77 11.87
C GLU A 220 16.30 -0.94 12.35
N PRO A 221 15.21 -1.59 12.83
CA PRO A 221 14.05 -0.90 13.36
C PRO A 221 14.42 0.05 14.51
N ARG A 222 14.14 1.34 14.35
CA ARG A 222 14.38 2.39 15.35
C ARG A 222 13.05 2.92 15.91
N GLY A 223 13.09 3.46 17.11
CA GLY A 223 11.94 4.05 17.78
C GLY A 223 11.50 3.28 19.01
N LEU A 224 10.35 3.64 19.56
CA LEU A 224 9.74 3.06 20.74
C LEU A 224 9.26 1.63 20.45
N LEU A 225 9.76 0.66 21.21
CA LEU A 225 9.31 -0.74 21.13
C LEU A 225 7.87 -0.85 21.67
N LEU A 226 6.96 -1.46 20.92
CA LEU A 226 5.55 -1.55 21.30
C LEU A 226 5.29 -2.47 22.51
N ALA A 227 6.26 -3.30 22.89
CA ALA A 227 6.23 -4.04 24.16
C ALA A 227 6.15 -3.10 25.39
N GLY A 228 6.68 -1.86 25.28
CA GLY A 228 6.62 -0.83 26.33
C GLY A 228 5.35 0.01 26.37
N LEU A 229 4.35 -0.28 25.52
CA LEU A 229 3.08 0.43 25.47
C LEU A 229 2.02 -0.26 26.34
N ASP A 230 1.11 0.53 26.92
CA ASP A 230 -0.11 0.01 27.52
C ASP A 230 -1.14 -0.43 26.45
N GLY A 231 -2.28 -0.98 26.89
CA GLY A 231 -3.30 -1.48 25.97
C GLY A 231 -3.94 -0.38 25.11
N ALA A 232 -4.18 0.81 25.67
CA ALA A 232 -4.79 1.92 24.95
C ALA A 232 -3.82 2.48 23.89
N GLN A 233 -2.56 2.65 24.24
CA GLN A 233 -1.51 3.09 23.33
C GLN A 233 -1.29 2.08 22.19
N ARG A 234 -1.27 0.77 22.47
CA ARG A 234 -1.17 -0.27 21.43
C ARG A 234 -2.35 -0.26 20.48
N ASN A 235 -3.57 -0.10 20.98
CA ASN A 235 -4.77 -0.01 20.14
C ASN A 235 -4.69 1.13 19.14
N LEU A 236 -4.09 2.28 19.48
CA LEU A 236 -3.87 3.39 18.54
C LEU A 236 -2.88 2.99 17.43
N VAL A 237 -1.80 2.29 17.75
CA VAL A 237 -0.84 1.80 16.73
C VAL A 237 -1.49 0.76 15.83
N GLU A 238 -2.27 -0.16 16.37
CA GLU A 238 -3.03 -1.14 15.59
C GLU A 238 -4.04 -0.45 14.67
N ALA A 239 -4.75 0.57 15.16
CA ALA A 239 -5.66 1.38 14.36
C ALA A 239 -4.92 2.13 13.23
N LEU A 240 -3.70 2.62 13.49
CA LEU A 240 -2.85 3.21 12.46
C LEU A 240 -2.44 2.19 11.39
N MET A 241 -1.99 1.01 11.79
CA MET A 241 -1.66 -0.08 10.86
C MET A 241 -2.89 -0.49 10.04
N ASP A 242 -4.07 -0.48 10.63
CA ASP A 242 -5.33 -0.83 9.97
C ASP A 242 -5.76 0.20 8.89
N ARG A 243 -5.18 1.41 8.88
CA ARG A 243 -5.38 2.38 7.78
C ARG A 243 -4.82 1.88 6.46
N PHE A 244 -3.85 0.96 6.50
CA PHE A 244 -3.23 0.32 5.33
C PHE A 244 -3.74 -1.12 5.15
N LEU A 245 -3.45 -2.02 6.09
CA LEU A 245 -3.84 -3.44 6.00
C LEU A 245 -5.35 -3.63 5.86
N GLY A 246 -6.13 -2.82 6.56
CA GLY A 246 -7.60 -2.89 6.54
C GLY A 246 -8.25 -2.26 5.29
N THR A 247 -7.48 -1.88 4.26
CA THR A 247 -8.00 -1.46 2.94
C THR A 247 -8.28 -2.65 2.02
N LEU A 248 -7.80 -3.82 2.38
CA LEU A 248 -7.94 -5.04 1.59
C LEU A 248 -9.32 -5.71 1.76
N ALA A 249 -9.65 -6.63 0.88
CA ALA A 249 -10.78 -7.54 1.04
C ALA A 249 -10.63 -8.35 2.35
N PRO A 250 -11.73 -8.69 3.06
CA PRO A 250 -11.65 -9.24 4.42
C PRO A 250 -10.78 -10.49 4.58
N ASP A 251 -10.81 -11.39 3.62
CA ASP A 251 -9.99 -12.61 3.57
C ASP A 251 -8.49 -12.28 3.43
N LEU A 252 -8.15 -11.28 2.62
CA LEU A 252 -6.79 -10.79 2.47
C LEU A 252 -6.31 -10.02 3.71
N VAL A 253 -7.17 -9.22 4.35
CA VAL A 253 -6.84 -8.56 5.63
C VAL A 253 -6.38 -9.59 6.66
N ALA A 254 -7.14 -10.68 6.83
CA ALA A 254 -6.81 -11.72 7.80
C ALA A 254 -5.46 -12.39 7.49
N ALA A 255 -5.18 -12.67 6.21
CA ALA A 255 -3.92 -13.27 5.78
C ALA A 255 -2.73 -12.32 5.97
N GLN A 256 -2.87 -11.04 5.60
CA GLN A 256 -1.80 -10.05 5.74
C GLN A 256 -1.52 -9.69 7.20
N LYS A 257 -2.56 -9.56 8.03
CA LYS A 257 -2.38 -9.34 9.48
C LYS A 257 -1.66 -10.53 10.14
N ARG A 258 -2.03 -11.78 9.83
CA ARG A 258 -1.30 -12.95 10.34
C ARG A 258 0.18 -12.89 9.97
N ARG A 259 0.49 -12.60 8.70
CA ARG A 259 1.87 -12.48 8.23
C ARG A 259 2.62 -11.35 8.93
N ALA A 260 2.04 -10.15 8.94
CA ALA A 260 2.65 -8.97 9.55
C ALA A 260 2.92 -9.18 11.05
N LEU A 261 2.00 -9.86 11.76
CA LEU A 261 2.02 -10.03 13.21
C LEU A 261 2.52 -11.41 13.67
N GLU A 262 3.15 -12.19 12.80
CA GLU A 262 3.63 -13.54 13.11
C GLU A 262 4.54 -13.58 14.34
N GLN A 263 5.39 -12.56 14.52
CA GLN A 263 6.27 -12.39 15.67
C GLN A 263 5.63 -11.57 16.81
N GLY A 264 4.33 -11.27 16.70
CA GLY A 264 3.57 -10.47 17.66
C GLY A 264 3.79 -8.96 17.49
N ILE A 265 2.75 -8.20 17.83
CA ILE A 265 2.77 -6.72 17.76
C ILE A 265 3.86 -6.11 18.65
N SER A 266 4.22 -6.78 19.74
CA SER A 266 5.26 -6.33 20.67
C SER A 266 6.64 -6.22 20.06
N ALA A 267 6.92 -6.91 18.93
CA ALA A 267 8.18 -6.82 18.21
C ALA A 267 8.29 -5.56 17.32
N PHE A 268 7.21 -4.83 17.15
CA PHE A 268 7.20 -3.62 16.33
C PHE A 268 7.74 -2.41 17.09
N ARG A 269 8.17 -1.41 16.33
CA ARG A 269 8.56 -0.09 16.84
C ARG A 269 7.73 0.99 16.16
N PHE A 270 7.35 1.99 16.94
CA PHE A 270 6.81 3.25 16.44
C PHE A 270 7.90 4.32 16.49
N ALA A 271 8.07 5.06 15.40
CA ALA A 271 9.05 6.13 15.31
C ALA A 271 8.45 7.40 14.71
N TRP A 272 8.91 8.52 15.21
CA TRP A 272 8.56 9.86 14.75
C TRP A 272 9.83 10.66 14.44
N ALA A 273 9.78 11.52 13.40
CA ALA A 273 10.82 12.50 13.10
C ALA A 273 10.18 13.84 12.70
N GLY A 274 10.80 14.96 13.08
CA GLY A 274 10.31 16.30 12.79
C GLY A 274 9.36 16.85 13.86
N SER A 275 8.55 17.83 13.48
CA SER A 275 7.72 18.59 14.40
C SER A 275 6.48 17.84 14.87
N LEU A 276 6.11 18.07 16.12
CA LEU A 276 4.82 17.61 16.68
C LEU A 276 3.68 18.61 16.44
N THR A 277 3.98 19.80 15.94
CA THR A 277 2.97 20.85 15.63
C THR A 277 2.21 20.47 14.36
N PRO A 278 0.86 20.48 14.37
CA PRO A 278 0.06 20.28 13.15
C PRO A 278 0.42 21.29 12.05
N GLY A 279 0.49 20.83 10.80
CA GLY A 279 0.85 21.66 9.65
C GLY A 279 2.35 21.89 9.46
N GLU A 280 3.19 21.32 10.31
CA GLU A 280 4.65 21.36 10.16
C GLU A 280 5.20 20.01 9.70
N ALA A 281 6.40 20.05 9.10
CA ALA A 281 7.08 18.91 8.51
C ALA A 281 7.33 17.78 9.52
N HIS A 282 6.85 16.59 9.19
CA HIS A 282 6.98 15.40 10.03
C HIS A 282 7.01 14.11 9.22
N TYR A 283 7.51 13.07 9.87
CA TYR A 283 7.55 11.71 9.38
C TYR A 283 7.22 10.76 10.54
N PHE A 284 6.52 9.68 10.25
CA PHE A 284 6.40 8.58 11.19
C PHE A 284 6.45 7.24 10.49
N ARG A 285 6.79 6.20 11.26
CA ARG A 285 6.73 4.81 10.78
C ARG A 285 6.34 3.82 11.87
N VAL A 286 5.72 2.73 11.45
CA VAL A 286 5.57 1.50 12.22
C VAL A 286 6.40 0.44 11.54
N HIS A 287 7.43 -0.08 12.22
CA HIS A 287 8.42 -0.99 11.66
C HIS A 287 8.48 -2.26 12.49
N GLY A 288 8.08 -3.37 11.90
CA GLY A 288 8.13 -4.71 12.46
C GLY A 288 9.16 -5.59 11.74
N PRO A 289 9.29 -6.86 12.14
CA PRO A 289 10.28 -7.78 11.58
C PRO A 289 10.15 -7.99 10.06
N VAL A 290 8.92 -7.98 9.54
CA VAL A 290 8.64 -8.21 8.11
C VAL A 290 7.77 -7.13 7.47
N THR A 291 7.34 -6.14 8.23
CA THR A 291 6.37 -5.13 7.76
C THR A 291 6.83 -3.74 8.13
N VAL A 292 6.79 -2.82 7.19
CA VAL A 292 6.97 -1.39 7.45
C VAL A 292 5.85 -0.58 6.84
N ILE A 293 5.36 0.39 7.60
CA ILE A 293 4.44 1.43 7.17
C ILE A 293 5.12 2.76 7.43
N GLU A 294 5.26 3.59 6.40
CA GLU A 294 5.87 4.91 6.50
C GLU A 294 4.90 5.99 6.01
N HIS A 295 5.05 7.17 6.57
CA HIS A 295 4.32 8.37 6.20
C HIS A 295 5.24 9.58 6.35
N ASP A 296 5.46 10.31 5.28
CA ASP A 296 6.21 11.58 5.27
C ASP A 296 5.28 12.71 4.81
N ASN A 297 5.27 13.81 5.53
CA ASN A 297 4.58 15.04 5.16
C ASN A 297 5.55 16.23 5.31
N THR A 298 6.55 16.27 4.44
CA THR A 298 7.62 17.28 4.50
C THR A 298 7.50 18.31 3.38
N GLN A 299 7.15 17.87 2.19
CA GLN A 299 7.20 18.67 0.97
C GLN A 299 6.07 19.71 0.94
N ASN A 300 6.25 20.76 0.12
CA ASN A 300 5.25 21.82 -0.11
C ASN A 300 4.70 22.46 1.19
N GLY A 301 5.58 22.71 2.17
CA GLY A 301 5.19 23.30 3.46
C GLY A 301 4.30 22.35 4.27
N ALA A 302 4.66 21.08 4.34
CA ALA A 302 3.92 20.01 5.01
C ALA A 302 2.47 19.88 4.49
N ASN A 303 2.29 20.03 3.17
CA ASN A 303 1.02 19.81 2.49
C ASN A 303 1.14 18.81 1.33
N HIS A 304 2.03 17.81 1.47
CA HIS A 304 2.32 16.80 0.45
C HIS A 304 2.77 15.52 1.13
N ILE A 305 1.89 14.54 1.20
CA ILE A 305 2.11 13.27 1.89
C ILE A 305 2.54 12.19 0.92
N HIS A 306 3.58 11.44 1.31
CA HIS A 306 3.91 10.14 0.77
C HIS A 306 3.76 9.09 1.86
N ALA A 307 3.02 8.01 1.58
CA ALA A 307 2.85 6.91 2.51
C ALA A 307 3.00 5.56 1.79
N VAL A 308 3.67 4.61 2.42
CA VAL A 308 3.91 3.29 1.85
C VAL A 308 3.76 2.20 2.90
N TRP A 309 3.16 1.09 2.48
CA TRP A 309 3.21 -0.17 3.19
C TRP A 309 4.02 -1.19 2.38
N ARG A 310 4.96 -1.85 3.06
CA ARG A 310 5.83 -2.87 2.46
C ARG A 310 5.87 -4.13 3.31
N ASP A 311 5.99 -5.27 2.63
CA ASP A 311 6.45 -6.53 3.22
C ASP A 311 7.93 -6.70 2.85
N LEU A 312 8.81 -6.52 3.83
CA LEU A 312 10.26 -6.49 3.63
C LEU A 312 10.85 -7.80 3.08
N THR A 313 10.09 -8.89 3.18
CA THR A 313 10.52 -10.23 2.75
C THR A 313 9.73 -10.76 1.55
N ALA A 314 8.54 -10.21 1.26
CA ALA A 314 7.66 -10.75 0.22
C ALA A 314 7.06 -9.70 -0.73
N ASP A 315 7.61 -8.50 -0.76
CA ASP A 315 7.24 -7.50 -1.78
C ASP A 315 7.32 -8.11 -3.18
N PHE A 316 6.30 -7.84 -3.99
CA PHE A 316 6.15 -8.43 -5.33
C PHE A 316 6.11 -9.96 -5.35
N GLY A 317 5.88 -10.62 -4.23
CA GLY A 317 5.90 -12.06 -4.10
C GLY A 317 7.29 -12.71 -4.20
N ARG A 318 8.40 -11.94 -4.09
CA ARG A 318 9.78 -12.41 -4.34
C ARG A 318 10.17 -13.61 -3.49
N ASP A 319 9.88 -13.58 -2.19
CA ASP A 319 10.26 -14.64 -1.26
C ASP A 319 9.55 -15.97 -1.55
N ALA A 320 8.23 -15.87 -1.78
CA ALA A 320 7.43 -17.03 -2.15
C ALA A 320 7.89 -17.65 -3.47
N LEU A 321 8.35 -16.83 -4.42
CA LEU A 321 8.89 -17.30 -5.69
C LEU A 321 10.25 -17.98 -5.49
N ALA A 322 11.14 -17.42 -4.67
CA ALA A 322 12.42 -18.04 -4.33
C ALA A 322 12.23 -19.39 -3.62
N ASP A 323 11.24 -19.50 -2.72
CA ASP A 323 10.87 -20.74 -2.07
C ASP A 323 10.31 -21.79 -3.04
N HIS A 324 9.51 -21.35 -4.02
CA HIS A 324 9.00 -22.25 -5.05
C HIS A 324 10.13 -22.86 -5.87
N TYR A 325 11.03 -22.03 -6.39
CA TYR A 325 12.18 -22.52 -7.19
C TYR A 325 13.15 -23.39 -6.38
N ARG A 326 13.30 -23.16 -5.09
CA ARG A 326 14.10 -24.04 -4.22
C ARG A 326 13.48 -25.42 -4.03
N ARG A 327 12.14 -25.48 -3.93
CA ARG A 327 11.39 -26.75 -3.70
C ARG A 327 11.10 -27.54 -4.97
N GLN A 328 11.00 -26.84 -6.09
CA GLN A 328 10.70 -27.41 -7.41
C GLN A 328 11.65 -26.81 -8.45
N PRO A 329 12.92 -27.26 -8.50
CA PRO A 329 13.83 -26.80 -9.54
C PRO A 329 13.27 -27.21 -10.91
N HIS A 330 12.82 -26.23 -11.68
CA HIS A 330 12.45 -26.46 -13.08
C HIS A 330 13.74 -26.68 -13.86
N ARG A 331 13.89 -27.88 -14.45
CA ARG A 331 14.99 -28.22 -15.34
C ARG A 331 14.72 -27.67 -16.74
#